data_e7d047b211127d6baa352be5e6fe5fa4
#
_entry.id   e7d047b211127d6baa352be5e6fe5fa4
#
_cell.length_a   1.000
_cell.length_b   1.000
_cell.length_c   1.000
_cell.angle_alpha   90.00
_cell.angle_beta   90.00
_cell.angle_gamma   90.00
#
_symmetry.space_group_name_H-M   'P 1'
#
loop_
_entity.id
_entity.type
_entity.pdbx_description
1 polymer ?
#
loop_
_entity_poly.entity_id
_entity_poly.type
_entity_poly.pdbx_seq_one_letter_code
_entity_poly.pdbx_strand_id
1 'polypeptide(L)' 'EEKVLEHPAIGKKTVMVSGMHCDHCVKSVTEAIDKIEGASAKVNLKKEEAVVSYDREIDDDDLKKAVEEAGFKVVDIRA' A
#
# COMPACT_ATOMS: atom_id res chain seq x y z
N GLU A 1 9.34 -7.77 5.71
CA GLU A 1 9.05 -8.89 4.82
C GLU A 1 7.77 -8.64 4.03
N GLU A 2 7.76 -9.09 2.81
CA GLU A 2 6.62 -8.91 1.93
C GLU A 2 5.59 -10.02 2.15
N LYS A 3 4.32 -9.61 2.11
CA LYS A 3 3.22 -10.56 2.14
C LYS A 3 3.19 -11.32 0.83
N VAL A 4 3.05 -12.64 0.90
CA VAL A 4 2.91 -13.48 -0.28
C VAL A 4 1.42 -13.64 -0.58
N LEU A 5 1.03 -13.32 -1.80
CA LEU A 5 -0.35 -13.49 -2.24
C LEU A 5 -0.64 -14.96 -2.52
N GLU A 6 -1.86 -15.39 -2.21
CA GLU A 6 -2.30 -16.77 -2.46
C GLU A 6 -2.36 -17.09 -3.96
N HIS A 7 -2.64 -16.07 -4.76
CA HIS A 7 -2.75 -16.20 -6.21
C HIS A 7 -1.81 -15.22 -6.90
N PRO A 8 -1.46 -15.45 -8.17
CA PRO A 8 -0.65 -14.50 -8.91
C PRO A 8 -1.33 -13.13 -8.95
N ALA A 9 -0.55 -12.08 -8.81
CA ALA A 9 -1.09 -10.72 -8.87
C ALA A 9 -1.66 -10.43 -10.26
N ILE A 10 -2.88 -9.89 -10.30
CA ILE A 10 -3.54 -9.51 -11.55
C ILE A 10 -3.19 -8.09 -11.98
N GLY A 11 -2.63 -7.30 -11.07
CA GLY A 11 -2.22 -5.95 -11.38
C GLY A 11 -1.50 -5.31 -10.20
N LYS A 12 -1.03 -4.10 -10.43
CA LYS A 12 -0.32 -3.30 -9.43
C LYS A 12 -0.80 -1.87 -9.49
N LYS A 13 -0.80 -1.22 -8.33
CA LYS A 13 -1.09 0.22 -8.22
C LYS A 13 0.00 0.87 -7.39
N THR A 14 0.37 2.09 -7.75
CA THR A 14 1.32 2.87 -6.98
C THR A 14 0.55 3.92 -6.19
N VAL A 15 0.66 3.85 -4.86
CA VAL A 15 0.01 4.79 -3.97
C VAL A 15 1.07 5.76 -3.46
N MET A 16 0.91 7.04 -3.80
CA MET A 16 1.79 8.08 -3.31
C MET A 16 1.33 8.51 -1.93
N VAL A 17 2.17 8.32 -0.94
CA VAL A 17 1.85 8.59 0.46
C VAL A 17 2.68 9.72 1.00
N SER A 18 2.03 10.67 1.66
CA SER A 18 2.70 11.81 2.30
C SER A 18 2.92 11.54 3.78
N GLY A 19 4.04 11.99 4.31
CA GLY A 19 4.33 11.90 5.74
C GLY A 19 5.19 10.72 6.16
N MET A 20 5.67 9.92 5.23
CA MET A 20 6.60 8.84 5.54
C MET A 20 8.02 9.39 5.65
N HIS A 21 8.56 9.39 6.86
CA HIS A 21 9.89 9.94 7.11
C HIS A 21 10.88 8.95 7.71
N CYS A 22 10.43 7.77 8.08
CA CYS A 22 11.28 6.77 8.71
C CYS A 22 10.78 5.35 8.42
N ASP A 23 11.61 4.36 8.75
CA ASP A 23 11.28 2.96 8.53
C ASP A 23 10.03 2.53 9.28
N HIS A 24 9.79 3.11 10.44
CA HIS A 24 8.60 2.82 11.23
C HIS A 24 7.32 3.22 10.48
N CYS A 25 7.36 4.36 9.81
CA CYS A 25 6.24 4.82 8.98
C CYS A 25 6.00 3.88 7.81
N VAL A 26 7.08 3.46 7.16
CA VAL A 26 7.02 2.47 6.06
C VAL A 26 6.33 1.20 6.53
N LYS A 27 6.72 0.71 7.69
CA LYS A 27 6.14 -0.51 8.26
C LYS A 27 4.66 -0.35 8.55
N SER A 28 4.26 0.80 9.10
CA SER A 28 2.85 1.07 9.41
C SER A 28 1.99 1.05 8.15
N VAL A 29 2.45 1.70 7.08
CA VAL A 29 1.72 1.71 5.81
C VAL A 29 1.64 0.30 5.22
N THR A 30 2.75 -0.42 5.25
CA THR A 30 2.80 -1.79 4.73
C THR A 30 1.79 -2.68 5.45
N GLU A 31 1.79 -2.64 6.77
CA GLU A 31 0.87 -3.44 7.57
C GLU A 31 -0.59 -3.06 7.32
N ALA A 32 -0.86 -1.76 7.19
CA ALA A 32 -2.22 -1.29 6.93
C ALA A 32 -2.76 -1.83 5.61
N ILE A 33 -1.94 -1.82 4.57
CA ILE A 33 -2.35 -2.32 3.25
C ILE A 33 -2.41 -3.85 3.25
N ASP A 34 -1.50 -4.52 3.94
CA ASP A 34 -1.47 -5.98 4.02
C ASP A 34 -2.70 -6.55 4.72
N LYS A 35 -3.39 -5.75 5.52
CA LYS A 35 -4.65 -6.16 6.16
C LYS A 35 -5.77 -6.33 5.14
N ILE A 36 -5.65 -5.70 3.98
CA ILE A 36 -6.62 -5.85 2.91
C ILE A 36 -6.43 -7.22 2.28
N GLU A 37 -7.48 -8.03 2.29
CA GLU A 37 -7.40 -9.36 1.69
C GLU A 37 -7.15 -9.25 0.20
N GLY A 38 -6.16 -9.98 -0.27
CA GLY A 38 -5.79 -9.98 -1.68
C GLY A 38 -4.85 -8.85 -2.09
N ALA A 39 -4.37 -8.06 -1.13
CA ALA A 39 -3.43 -6.97 -1.42
C ALA A 39 -2.10 -7.19 -0.71
N SER A 40 -1.02 -6.79 -1.36
CA SER A 40 0.32 -6.83 -0.78
C SER A 40 1.02 -5.53 -1.13
N ALA A 41 1.64 -4.88 -0.15
CA ALA A 41 2.29 -3.60 -0.35
C ALA A 41 3.81 -3.73 -0.27
N LYS A 42 4.48 -2.99 -1.14
CA LYS A 42 5.92 -2.80 -1.07
C LYS A 42 6.17 -1.29 -1.06
N VAL A 43 6.65 -0.79 0.04
CA VAL A 43 6.84 0.66 0.24
C VAL A 43 8.26 1.07 -0.08
N ASN A 44 8.40 2.19 -0.80
CA ASN A 44 9.69 2.80 -1.08
C ASN A 44 9.75 4.15 -0.38
N LEU A 45 10.58 4.22 0.67
CA LEU A 45 10.70 5.43 1.47
C LEU A 45 11.30 6.60 0.70
N LYS A 46 12.27 6.33 -0.16
CA LYS A 46 12.92 7.39 -0.94
C LYS A 46 11.95 8.11 -1.87
N LYS A 47 11.01 7.36 -2.43
CA LYS A 47 10.01 7.91 -3.35
C LYS A 47 8.70 8.24 -2.67
N GLU A 48 8.59 7.92 -1.39
CA GLU A 48 7.36 8.08 -0.61
C GLU A 48 6.16 7.43 -1.31
N GLU A 49 6.37 6.23 -1.81
CA GLU A 49 5.33 5.50 -2.54
C GLU A 49 5.18 4.08 -2.02
N ALA A 50 3.98 3.55 -2.17
CA ALA A 50 3.69 2.16 -1.85
C ALA A 50 3.18 1.48 -3.11
N VAL A 51 3.90 0.47 -3.58
CA VAL A 51 3.46 -0.33 -4.72
C VAL A 51 2.59 -1.45 -4.19
N VAL A 52 1.33 -1.44 -4.56
CA VAL A 52 0.36 -2.44 -4.11
C VAL A 52 0.12 -3.45 -5.21
N SER A 53 0.40 -4.71 -4.91
CA SER A 53 0.07 -5.82 -5.81
C SER A 53 -1.23 -6.44 -5.32
N TYR A 54 -2.11 -6.83 -6.22
CA TYR A 54 -3.40 -7.42 -5.84
C TYR A 54 -3.75 -8.59 -6.74
N ASP A 55 -4.38 -9.60 -6.14
CA ASP A 55 -4.82 -10.79 -6.86
C ASP A 55 -6.32 -10.77 -7.16
N ARG A 56 -7.00 -9.70 -6.76
CA ARG A 56 -8.41 -9.47 -7.00
C ARG A 56 -8.67 -7.99 -7.12
N GLU A 57 -9.81 -7.61 -7.64
CA GLU A 57 -10.15 -6.20 -7.81
C GLU A 57 -10.27 -5.52 -6.44
N ILE A 58 -9.52 -4.44 -6.28
CA ILE A 58 -9.51 -3.64 -5.06
C ILE A 58 -9.71 -2.18 -5.46
N ASP A 59 -10.65 -1.50 -4.81
CA ASP A 59 -10.92 -0.10 -5.09
C ASP A 59 -9.83 0.80 -4.51
N ASP A 60 -9.58 1.91 -5.21
CA ASP A 60 -8.63 2.91 -4.73
C ASP A 60 -9.03 3.44 -3.36
N ASP A 61 -10.33 3.56 -3.11
CA ASP A 61 -10.85 4.02 -1.81
C ASP A 61 -10.43 3.10 -0.67
N ASP A 62 -10.38 1.80 -0.90
CA ASP A 62 -9.95 0.85 0.12
C ASP A 62 -8.48 1.06 0.48
N LEU A 63 -7.65 1.29 -0.53
CA LEU A 63 -6.23 1.58 -0.31
C LEU A 63 -6.06 2.91 0.42
N LYS A 64 -6.81 3.92 0.01
CA LYS A 64 -6.76 5.23 0.62
C LYS A 64 -7.16 5.17 2.10
N LYS A 65 -8.24 4.47 2.40
CA LYS A 65 -8.69 4.31 3.79
C LYS A 65 -7.66 3.61 4.65
N ALA A 66 -7.03 2.56 4.12
CA ALA A 66 -6.01 1.82 4.86
C ALA A 66 -4.85 2.74 5.23
N VAL A 67 -4.38 3.55 4.30
CA VAL A 67 -3.29 4.50 4.54
C VAL A 67 -3.72 5.57 5.54
N GLU A 68 -4.92 6.10 5.41
CA GLU A 68 -5.43 7.13 6.32
C GLU A 68 -5.57 6.59 7.74
N GLU A 69 -6.01 5.36 7.89
CA GLU A 69 -6.11 4.71 9.20
C GLU A 69 -4.74 4.54 9.87
N ALA A 70 -3.69 4.40 9.07
CA ALA A 70 -2.33 4.34 9.58
C ALA A 70 -1.79 5.71 9.99
N GLY A 71 -2.53 6.79 9.72
CA GLY A 71 -2.14 8.14 10.09
C GLY A 71 -1.44 8.92 9.01
N PHE A 72 -1.52 8.48 7.77
CA PHE A 72 -0.89 9.13 6.63
C PHE A 72 -1.92 9.64 5.62
N LYS A 73 -1.46 10.41 4.65
CA LYS A 73 -2.33 10.91 3.58
C LYS A 73 -1.92 10.34 2.25
N VAL A 74 -2.90 9.97 1.44
CA VAL A 74 -2.68 9.57 0.07
C VAL A 74 -2.67 10.83 -0.80
N VAL A 75 -1.56 11.03 -1.51
CA VAL A 75 -1.41 12.16 -2.42
C VAL A 75 -1.98 11.82 -3.79
N ASP A 76 -1.71 10.60 -4.25
CA ASP A 76 -2.16 10.15 -5.56
C ASP A 76 -2.13 8.62 -5.61
N ILE A 77 -2.93 8.05 -6.49
CA ILE A 77 -2.92 6.61 -6.75
C ILE A 77 -2.80 6.44 -8.25
N ARG A 78 -1.77 5.70 -8.67
CA ARG A 78 -1.51 5.42 -10.08
C ARG A 78 -1.63 3.93 -10.36
N ALA A 79 -2.20 3.63 -11.49
CA ALA A 79 -2.29 2.24 -11.94
C ALA A 79 -0.94 1.70 -12.40
#